data_1e068bbbd6a602006ac753d5b8e47f58
#
_entry.id   1e068bbbd6a602006ac753d5b8e47f58
#
_cell.length_a   1.000
_cell.length_b   1.000
_cell.length_c   1.000
_cell.angle_alpha   90.00
_cell.angle_beta   90.00
_cell.angle_gamma   90.00
#
_symmetry.space_group_name_H-M   'P 1'
#
loop_
_entity.id
_entity.type
_entity.pdbx_description
1 polymer ?
#
loop_
_entity_poly.entity_id
_entity_poly.type
_entity_poly.pdbx_seq_one_letter_code
_entity_poly.pdbx_strand_id
1 'polypeptide(L)'
;MDTQKLSIAIQAFIKKQSTNAAYYEENWNERKERKAYYQSFTKDKLLAMTEEDFLEYISKLWAVLMWGNKKYVVDKLIEDNGFSTLKKQLADLLYGSASVEKRWDIFLKSVKGMGPATISELLSYMNPQEYIVFNKTTILCYGYLGIPNMPKYNYQYTGKKYTEVCAVAKEIASSLKKAG
;
A
#
# COMPACT_ATOMS: atom_id res chain seq x y z
N MET A 1 10.15 18.88 -5.95
CA MET A 1 10.54 17.73 -6.78
C MET A 1 11.50 18.20 -7.87
N ASP A 2 12.59 17.49 -8.07
CA ASP A 2 13.60 17.78 -9.12
C ASP A 2 13.07 17.30 -10.48
N THR A 3 12.73 18.23 -11.35
CA THR A 3 12.12 17.96 -12.67
C THR A 3 13.07 17.28 -13.65
N GLN A 4 14.37 17.56 -13.57
CA GLN A 4 15.37 16.91 -14.41
C GLN A 4 15.53 15.42 -14.06
N LYS A 5 15.66 15.11 -12.76
CA LYS A 5 15.70 13.71 -12.29
C LYS A 5 14.41 12.96 -12.60
N LEU A 6 13.25 13.62 -12.49
CA LEU A 6 11.98 13.02 -12.85
C LEU A 6 11.95 12.68 -14.35
N SER A 7 12.37 13.59 -15.22
CA SER A 7 12.42 13.34 -16.67
C SER A 7 13.32 12.16 -17.00
N ILE A 8 14.52 12.10 -16.41
CA ILE A 8 15.46 10.97 -16.59
C ILE A 8 14.82 9.65 -16.14
N ALA A 9 14.17 9.66 -14.97
CA ALA A 9 13.52 8.45 -14.44
C ALA A 9 12.36 7.97 -15.34
N ILE A 10 11.54 8.90 -15.84
CA ILE A 10 10.44 8.60 -16.78
C ILE A 10 10.98 7.97 -18.07
N GLN A 11 11.99 8.58 -18.69
CA GLN A 11 12.59 8.04 -19.93
C GLN A 11 13.20 6.65 -19.70
N ALA A 12 13.88 6.45 -18.58
CA ALA A 12 14.43 5.14 -18.21
C ALA A 12 13.31 4.10 -18.00
N PHE A 13 12.20 4.47 -17.39
CA PHE A 13 11.05 3.59 -17.20
C PHE A 13 10.42 3.20 -18.53
N ILE A 14 10.12 4.15 -19.42
CA ILE A 14 9.53 3.91 -20.76
C ILE A 14 10.43 2.97 -21.56
N LYS A 15 11.75 3.25 -21.60
CA LYS A 15 12.72 2.39 -22.28
C LYS A 15 12.73 0.98 -21.70
N LYS A 16 12.74 0.86 -20.37
CA LYS A 16 12.75 -0.45 -19.71
C LYS A 16 11.45 -1.23 -19.95
N GLN A 17 10.32 -0.55 -19.95
CA GLN A 17 9.02 -1.16 -20.26
C GLN A 17 9.00 -1.69 -21.71
N SER A 18 9.48 -0.95 -22.69
CA SER A 18 9.51 -1.39 -24.08
C SER A 18 10.48 -2.55 -24.33
N THR A 19 11.61 -2.59 -23.62
CA THR A 19 12.61 -3.68 -23.76
C THR A 19 12.26 -4.96 -23.00
N ASN A 20 11.35 -4.88 -22.02
CA ASN A 20 10.93 -6.01 -21.18
C ASN A 20 9.39 -6.12 -21.12
N ALA A 21 8.73 -5.97 -22.26
CA ALA A 21 7.27 -5.85 -22.32
C ALA A 21 6.55 -7.03 -21.63
N ALA A 22 6.97 -8.28 -21.87
CA ALA A 22 6.36 -9.46 -21.25
C ALA A 22 6.41 -9.43 -19.71
N TYR A 23 7.55 -9.05 -19.13
CA TYR A 23 7.69 -8.89 -17.68
C TYR A 23 6.72 -7.84 -17.09
N TYR A 24 6.58 -6.70 -17.80
CA TYR A 24 5.66 -5.65 -17.34
C TYR A 24 4.21 -6.04 -17.50
N GLU A 25 3.86 -6.79 -18.57
CA GLU A 25 2.52 -7.31 -18.77
C GLU A 25 2.14 -8.32 -17.71
N GLU A 26 3.02 -9.28 -17.39
CA GLU A 26 2.81 -10.25 -16.31
C GLU A 26 2.58 -9.55 -14.96
N ASN A 27 3.47 -8.62 -14.58
CA ASN A 27 3.34 -7.85 -13.35
C ASN A 27 2.05 -7.01 -13.31
N TRP A 28 1.62 -6.49 -14.45
CA TRP A 28 0.38 -5.72 -14.55
C TRP A 28 -0.85 -6.62 -14.35
N ASN A 29 -0.85 -7.80 -14.94
CA ASN A 29 -1.93 -8.77 -14.78
C ASN A 29 -2.02 -9.26 -13.33
N GLU A 30 -0.89 -9.59 -12.70
CA GLU A 30 -0.85 -9.94 -11.28
C GLU A 30 -1.43 -8.82 -10.37
N ARG A 31 -1.11 -7.57 -10.67
CA ARG A 31 -1.68 -6.41 -9.93
C ARG A 31 -3.18 -6.27 -10.13
N LYS A 32 -3.69 -6.52 -11.34
CA LYS A 32 -5.14 -6.52 -11.63
C LYS A 32 -5.86 -7.61 -10.84
N GLU A 33 -5.32 -8.82 -10.82
CA GLU A 33 -5.86 -9.96 -10.08
C GLU A 33 -5.92 -9.67 -8.59
N ARG A 34 -4.82 -9.18 -7.99
CA ARG A 34 -4.78 -8.79 -6.59
C ARG A 34 -5.78 -7.68 -6.27
N LYS A 35 -5.85 -6.66 -7.10
CA LYS A 35 -6.83 -5.59 -6.96
C LYS A 35 -8.25 -6.16 -6.96
N ALA A 36 -8.60 -6.99 -7.94
CA ALA A 36 -9.91 -7.62 -8.04
C ALA A 36 -10.23 -8.46 -6.79
N TYR A 37 -9.25 -9.24 -6.31
CA TYR A 37 -9.37 -10.01 -5.08
C TYR A 37 -9.72 -9.11 -3.88
N TYR A 38 -8.92 -8.08 -3.58
CA TYR A 38 -9.18 -7.21 -2.43
C TYR A 38 -10.48 -6.40 -2.57
N GLN A 39 -10.81 -5.93 -3.76
CA GLN A 39 -12.08 -5.22 -4.02
C GLN A 39 -13.31 -6.13 -3.95
N SER A 40 -13.16 -7.45 -3.97
CA SER A 40 -14.28 -8.38 -3.76
C SER A 40 -14.73 -8.46 -2.30
N PHE A 41 -13.94 -7.97 -1.35
CA PHE A 41 -14.29 -7.93 0.05
C PHE A 41 -15.06 -6.65 0.37
N THR A 42 -16.34 -6.80 0.65
CA THR A 42 -17.14 -5.72 1.25
C THR A 42 -16.81 -5.57 2.73
N LYS A 43 -17.31 -4.51 3.37
CA LYS A 43 -17.18 -4.33 4.81
C LYS A 43 -17.72 -5.53 5.58
N ASP A 44 -18.88 -6.05 5.17
CA ASP A 44 -19.53 -7.19 5.82
C ASP A 44 -18.73 -8.49 5.65
N LYS A 45 -18.18 -8.72 4.45
CA LYS A 45 -17.27 -9.87 4.23
C LYS A 45 -16.03 -9.80 5.11
N LEU A 46 -15.42 -8.62 5.27
CA LEU A 46 -14.27 -8.44 6.17
C LEU A 46 -14.64 -8.78 7.62
N LEU A 47 -15.79 -8.32 8.08
CA LEU A 47 -16.26 -8.58 9.45
C LEU A 47 -16.65 -10.06 9.67
N ALA A 48 -17.10 -10.74 8.62
CA ALA A 48 -17.51 -12.14 8.65
C ALA A 48 -16.35 -13.15 8.47
N MET A 49 -15.14 -12.69 8.13
CA MET A 49 -13.97 -13.57 7.92
C MET A 49 -13.75 -14.52 9.10
N THR A 50 -13.46 -15.79 8.77
CA THR A 50 -12.83 -16.74 9.69
C THR A 50 -11.33 -16.45 9.82
N GLU A 51 -10.65 -17.09 10.76
CA GLU A 51 -9.18 -16.97 10.88
C GLU A 51 -8.46 -17.53 9.64
N GLU A 52 -9.03 -18.54 9.01
CA GLU A 52 -8.51 -19.13 7.76
C GLU A 52 -8.63 -18.16 6.58
N ASP A 53 -9.81 -17.54 6.42
CA ASP A 53 -10.00 -16.46 5.41
C ASP A 53 -9.03 -15.30 5.64
N PHE A 54 -8.81 -14.95 6.89
CA PHE A 54 -7.90 -13.86 7.26
C PHE A 54 -6.44 -14.22 6.96
N LEU A 55 -6.04 -15.47 7.21
CA LEU A 55 -4.72 -15.98 6.82
C LEU A 55 -4.51 -15.86 5.31
N GLU A 56 -5.50 -16.28 4.50
CA GLU A 56 -5.43 -16.15 3.06
C GLU A 56 -5.34 -14.68 2.63
N TYR A 57 -6.23 -13.83 3.20
CA TYR A 57 -6.30 -12.40 2.91
C TYR A 57 -4.96 -11.69 3.15
N ILE A 58 -4.35 -11.89 4.30
CA ILE A 58 -3.05 -11.28 4.63
C ILE A 58 -1.92 -11.90 3.80
N SER A 59 -1.94 -13.20 3.55
CA SER A 59 -0.88 -13.91 2.82
C SER A 59 -0.72 -13.48 1.36
N LYS A 60 -1.74 -12.90 0.76
CA LYS A 60 -1.71 -12.38 -0.63
C LYS A 60 -1.10 -10.97 -0.74
N LEU A 61 -0.81 -10.28 0.37
CA LEU A 61 -0.15 -8.98 0.34
C LEU A 61 1.32 -9.10 -0.06
N TRP A 62 1.78 -8.23 -0.95
CA TRP A 62 3.20 -8.12 -1.30
C TRP A 62 4.06 -7.78 -0.09
N ALA A 63 3.56 -6.93 0.80
CA ALA A 63 4.26 -6.55 2.02
C ALA A 63 4.62 -7.74 2.92
N VAL A 64 3.93 -8.89 2.77
CA VAL A 64 4.17 -10.09 3.57
C VAL A 64 4.73 -11.27 2.75
N LEU A 65 5.01 -11.09 1.46
CA LEU A 65 5.54 -12.18 0.61
C LEU A 65 6.86 -12.75 1.14
N MET A 66 7.70 -11.90 1.71
CA MET A 66 9.01 -12.29 2.23
C MET A 66 8.96 -12.94 3.62
N TRP A 67 7.77 -13.06 4.22
CA TRP A 67 7.63 -13.72 5.52
C TRP A 67 7.69 -15.24 5.35
N GLY A 68 8.68 -15.88 5.97
CA GLY A 68 8.91 -17.32 5.83
C GLY A 68 7.79 -18.18 6.39
N ASN A 69 7.20 -17.80 7.53
CA ASN A 69 6.06 -18.50 8.16
C ASN A 69 4.88 -17.54 8.31
N LYS A 70 4.07 -17.44 7.26
CA LYS A 70 2.91 -16.54 7.21
C LYS A 70 1.86 -16.89 8.27
N LYS A 71 1.64 -18.21 8.50
CA LYS A 71 0.69 -18.65 9.51
C LYS A 71 1.08 -18.15 10.90
N TYR A 72 2.33 -18.36 11.31
CA TYR A 72 2.82 -17.86 12.60
C TYR A 72 2.63 -16.34 12.76
N VAL A 73 2.91 -15.57 11.70
CA VAL A 73 2.77 -14.12 11.77
C VAL A 73 1.30 -13.71 11.89
N VAL A 74 0.39 -14.38 11.17
CA VAL A 74 -1.05 -14.09 11.24
C VAL A 74 -1.62 -14.53 12.58
N ASP A 75 -1.25 -15.70 13.09
CA ASP A 75 -1.63 -16.16 14.43
C ASP A 75 -1.22 -15.12 15.49
N LYS A 76 0.02 -14.61 15.38
CA LYS A 76 0.51 -13.57 16.29
C LYS A 76 -0.23 -12.25 16.12
N LEU A 77 -0.60 -11.84 14.91
CA LEU A 77 -1.46 -10.66 14.70
C LEU A 77 -2.80 -10.81 15.43
N ILE A 78 -3.41 -11.99 15.35
CA ILE A 78 -4.67 -12.29 16.01
C ILE A 78 -4.51 -12.28 17.53
N GLU A 79 -3.46 -12.92 18.04
CA GLU A 79 -3.14 -12.96 19.48
C GLU A 79 -2.91 -11.57 20.06
N ASP A 80 -2.08 -10.74 19.40
CA ASP A 80 -1.66 -9.42 19.89
C ASP A 80 -2.80 -8.37 19.85
N ASN A 81 -3.83 -8.58 19.02
CA ASN A 81 -4.88 -7.57 18.78
C ASN A 81 -6.31 -8.04 19.14
N GLY A 82 -6.53 -9.34 19.22
CA GLY A 82 -7.87 -9.93 19.25
C GLY A 82 -8.53 -9.92 17.86
N PHE A 83 -8.99 -11.08 17.38
CA PHE A 83 -9.46 -11.24 16.00
C PHE A 83 -10.63 -10.32 15.63
N SER A 84 -11.63 -10.19 16.52
CA SER A 84 -12.78 -9.31 16.29
C SER A 84 -12.36 -7.83 16.17
N THR A 85 -11.45 -7.37 17.05
CA THR A 85 -10.91 -6.01 17.01
C THR A 85 -10.13 -5.77 15.72
N LEU A 86 -9.29 -6.71 15.32
CA LEU A 86 -8.47 -6.61 14.11
C LEU A 86 -9.33 -6.47 12.86
N LYS A 87 -10.38 -7.30 12.71
CA LYS A 87 -11.35 -7.19 11.60
C LYS A 87 -12.06 -5.85 11.58
N LYS A 88 -12.49 -5.36 12.75
CA LYS A 88 -13.15 -4.06 12.87
C LYS A 88 -12.21 -2.93 12.47
N GLN A 89 -10.97 -2.92 12.95
CA GLN A 89 -9.99 -1.90 12.59
C GLN A 89 -9.67 -1.91 11.10
N LEU A 90 -9.55 -3.09 10.46
CA LEU A 90 -9.40 -3.20 9.01
C LEU A 90 -10.61 -2.66 8.25
N ALA A 91 -11.82 -3.02 8.68
CA ALA A 91 -13.04 -2.52 8.07
C ALA A 91 -13.16 -0.99 8.20
N ASP A 92 -12.79 -0.43 9.34
CA ASP A 92 -12.79 1.02 9.56
C ASP A 92 -11.67 1.73 8.76
N LEU A 93 -10.50 1.11 8.60
CA LEU A 93 -9.43 1.63 7.73
C LEU A 93 -9.89 1.73 6.28
N LEU A 94 -10.53 0.68 5.75
CA LEU A 94 -10.86 0.59 4.32
C LEU A 94 -12.18 1.26 3.95
N TYR A 95 -13.17 1.22 4.84
CA TYR A 95 -14.57 1.62 4.57
C TYR A 95 -15.11 2.69 5.54
N GLY A 96 -14.31 3.15 6.50
CA GLY A 96 -14.74 4.17 7.45
C GLY A 96 -15.06 5.51 6.77
N SER A 97 -15.97 6.28 7.34
CA SER A 97 -16.40 7.60 6.83
C SER A 97 -15.44 8.75 7.18
N ALA A 98 -14.52 8.54 8.12
CA ALA A 98 -13.51 9.55 8.47
C ALA A 98 -12.49 9.73 7.33
N SER A 99 -11.76 10.86 7.34
CA SER A 99 -10.67 11.07 6.38
C SER A 99 -9.64 9.94 6.46
N VAL A 100 -8.98 9.62 5.35
CA VAL A 100 -7.95 8.58 5.31
C VAL A 100 -6.82 8.87 6.30
N GLU A 101 -6.48 10.13 6.53
CA GLU A 101 -5.48 10.54 7.53
C GLU A 101 -5.87 10.05 8.92
N LYS A 102 -7.11 10.32 9.36
CA LYS A 102 -7.62 9.87 10.66
C LYS A 102 -7.68 8.35 10.76
N ARG A 103 -8.19 7.68 9.72
CA ARG A 103 -8.29 6.21 9.68
C ARG A 103 -6.91 5.55 9.75
N TRP A 104 -5.94 6.11 9.05
CA TRP A 104 -4.53 5.70 9.09
C TRP A 104 -3.93 5.80 10.50
N ASP A 105 -4.04 6.99 11.11
CA ASP A 105 -3.47 7.24 12.44
C ASP A 105 -4.12 6.38 13.53
N ILE A 106 -5.46 6.19 13.45
CA ILE A 106 -6.19 5.31 14.37
C ILE A 106 -5.70 3.87 14.20
N PHE A 107 -5.57 3.39 12.97
CA PHE A 107 -5.15 2.02 12.70
C PHE A 107 -3.74 1.75 13.23
N LEU A 108 -2.76 2.59 12.90
CA LEU A 108 -1.38 2.42 13.36
C LEU A 108 -1.22 2.50 14.88
N LYS A 109 -2.10 3.25 15.55
CA LYS A 109 -2.14 3.33 17.00
C LYS A 109 -2.78 2.11 17.65
N SER A 110 -3.77 1.52 16.99
CA SER A 110 -4.65 0.48 17.58
C SER A 110 -4.20 -0.94 17.22
N VAL A 111 -3.50 -1.13 16.10
CA VAL A 111 -3.13 -2.46 15.58
C VAL A 111 -1.62 -2.66 15.63
N LYS A 112 -1.20 -3.71 16.31
CA LYS A 112 0.20 -4.15 16.37
C LYS A 112 0.51 -5.09 15.20
N GLY A 113 1.72 -5.02 14.67
CA GLY A 113 2.23 -5.96 13.66
C GLY A 113 1.87 -5.64 12.21
N MET A 114 0.96 -4.70 11.94
CA MET A 114 0.67 -4.21 10.59
C MET A 114 1.16 -2.77 10.43
N GLY A 115 2.19 -2.59 9.63
CA GLY A 115 2.83 -1.29 9.44
C GLY A 115 2.39 -0.55 8.17
N PRO A 116 2.99 0.63 7.91
CA PRO A 116 2.67 1.50 6.78
C PRO A 116 2.66 0.81 5.41
N ALA A 117 3.60 -0.11 5.15
CA ALA A 117 3.66 -0.83 3.89
C ALA A 117 2.41 -1.69 3.66
N THR A 118 1.99 -2.44 4.68
CA THR A 118 0.83 -3.33 4.63
C THR A 118 -0.47 -2.55 4.44
N ILE A 119 -0.70 -1.51 5.25
CA ILE A 119 -1.95 -0.76 5.19
C ILE A 119 -2.06 0.12 3.95
N SER A 120 -0.95 0.69 3.48
CA SER A 120 -0.94 1.45 2.23
C SER A 120 -1.17 0.56 1.00
N GLU A 121 -0.67 -0.67 1.03
CA GLU A 121 -0.95 -1.64 -0.02
C GLU A 121 -2.46 -1.95 -0.11
N LEU A 122 -3.11 -2.23 1.03
CA LEU A 122 -4.56 -2.43 1.09
C LEU A 122 -5.34 -1.22 0.57
N LEU A 123 -5.00 -0.01 1.02
CA LEU A 123 -5.64 1.22 0.54
C LEU A 123 -5.44 1.41 -0.97
N SER A 124 -4.25 1.09 -1.50
CA SER A 124 -3.94 1.22 -2.93
C SER A 124 -4.76 0.26 -3.80
N TYR A 125 -5.10 -0.94 -3.30
CA TYR A 125 -6.02 -1.84 -4.00
C TYR A 125 -7.45 -1.34 -3.97
N MET A 126 -7.89 -0.74 -2.86
CA MET A 126 -9.26 -0.22 -2.75
C MET A 126 -9.50 1.00 -3.66
N ASN A 127 -8.56 1.92 -3.71
CA ASN A 127 -8.65 3.10 -4.57
C ASN A 127 -7.28 3.48 -5.17
N PRO A 128 -6.86 2.82 -6.27
CA PRO A 128 -5.55 3.04 -6.89
C PRO A 128 -5.39 4.42 -7.55
N GLN A 129 -6.48 5.18 -7.73
CA GLN A 129 -6.40 6.54 -8.25
C GLN A 129 -6.02 7.54 -7.15
N GLU A 130 -6.28 7.20 -5.89
CA GLU A 130 -6.05 8.07 -4.75
C GLU A 130 -4.81 7.68 -3.93
N TYR A 131 -4.54 6.37 -3.81
CA TYR A 131 -3.58 5.83 -2.86
C TYR A 131 -2.48 5.01 -3.54
N ILE A 132 -1.29 5.05 -2.96
CA ILE A 132 -0.13 4.27 -3.40
C ILE A 132 0.44 3.44 -2.26
N VAL A 133 1.28 2.46 -2.61
CA VAL A 133 2.07 1.72 -1.61
C VAL A 133 3.14 2.63 -1.02
N PHE A 134 3.16 2.75 0.30
CA PHE A 134 4.11 3.57 1.04
C PHE A 134 5.11 2.69 1.80
N ASN A 135 6.18 2.32 1.14
CA ASN A 135 7.22 1.44 1.66
C ASN A 135 8.63 2.05 1.47
N LYS A 136 9.65 1.31 1.83
CA LYS A 136 11.06 1.73 1.70
C LYS A 136 11.42 2.13 0.26
N THR A 137 10.90 1.43 -0.74
CA THR A 137 11.16 1.75 -2.16
C THR A 137 10.60 3.12 -2.52
N THR A 138 9.37 3.43 -2.10
CA THR A 138 8.76 4.75 -2.30
C THR A 138 9.61 5.85 -1.66
N ILE A 139 10.10 5.63 -0.44
CA ILE A 139 10.95 6.60 0.27
C ILE A 139 12.25 6.85 -0.49
N LEU A 140 12.91 5.79 -0.98
CA LEU A 140 14.15 5.90 -1.75
C LEU A 140 13.94 6.63 -3.08
N CYS A 141 12.87 6.29 -3.80
CA CYS A 141 12.51 6.96 -5.06
C CYS A 141 12.24 8.46 -4.84
N TYR A 142 11.47 8.80 -3.80
CA TYR A 142 11.17 10.19 -3.49
C TYR A 142 12.41 10.98 -3.04
N GLY A 143 13.29 10.33 -2.26
CA GLY A 143 14.59 10.90 -1.91
C GLY A 143 15.45 11.22 -3.15
N TYR A 144 15.51 10.30 -4.11
CA TYR A 144 16.19 10.51 -5.40
C TYR A 144 15.60 11.71 -6.16
N LEU A 145 14.28 11.86 -6.15
CA LEU A 145 13.58 12.97 -6.80
C LEU A 145 13.66 14.30 -6.02
N GLY A 146 14.43 14.33 -4.91
CA GLY A 146 14.60 15.54 -4.10
C GLY A 146 13.34 15.95 -3.34
N ILE A 147 12.43 15.02 -3.04
CA ILE A 147 11.24 15.29 -2.23
C ILE A 147 11.68 15.30 -0.76
N PRO A 148 11.50 16.43 -0.05
CA PRO A 148 11.99 16.57 1.31
C PRO A 148 11.15 15.82 2.34
N ASN A 149 11.69 15.68 3.54
CA ASN A 149 10.96 15.25 4.73
C ASN A 149 10.34 13.84 4.63
N MET A 150 11.01 12.93 3.93
CA MET A 150 10.61 11.52 3.94
C MET A 150 10.86 10.89 5.32
N PRO A 151 9.95 10.03 5.80
CA PRO A 151 10.07 9.40 7.11
C PRO A 151 11.36 8.62 7.27
N LYS A 152 12.04 8.81 8.40
CA LYS A 152 13.21 8.04 8.85
C LYS A 152 12.88 7.12 10.03
N TYR A 153 11.84 7.49 10.79
CA TYR A 153 11.43 6.81 12.02
C TYR A 153 9.94 6.48 11.99
N ASN A 154 9.55 5.45 12.73
CA ASN A 154 8.16 4.94 12.70
C ASN A 154 7.11 6.01 13.05
N TYR A 155 7.37 6.90 14.01
CA TYR A 155 6.44 7.95 14.41
C TYR A 155 6.16 9.01 13.33
N GLN A 156 6.98 9.04 12.27
CA GLN A 156 6.82 9.99 11.15
C GLN A 156 5.85 9.49 10.05
N TYR A 157 5.41 8.22 10.13
CA TYR A 157 4.43 7.65 9.18
C TYR A 157 3.01 8.01 9.58
N THR A 158 2.72 9.29 9.66
CA THR A 158 1.38 9.80 9.96
C THR A 158 0.45 9.75 8.75
N GLY A 159 -0.87 9.79 8.98
CA GLY A 159 -1.86 9.88 7.92
C GLY A 159 -1.67 11.13 7.05
N LYS A 160 -1.31 12.27 7.64
CA LYS A 160 -0.95 13.49 6.90
C LYS A 160 0.24 13.23 5.97
N LYS A 161 1.30 12.56 6.45
CA LYS A 161 2.45 12.22 5.61
C LYS A 161 2.05 11.29 4.47
N TYR A 162 1.15 10.33 4.73
CA TYR A 162 0.64 9.44 3.69
C TYR A 162 -0.09 10.20 2.58
N THR A 163 -0.97 11.13 2.91
CA THR A 163 -1.68 11.95 1.90
C THR A 163 -0.74 12.86 1.11
N GLU A 164 0.28 13.44 1.75
CA GLU A 164 1.34 14.18 1.05
C GLU A 164 2.09 13.29 0.03
N VAL A 165 2.44 12.07 0.42
CA VAL A 165 3.10 11.08 -0.45
C VAL A 165 2.21 10.68 -1.63
N CYS A 166 0.91 10.48 -1.41
CA CYS A 166 -0.06 10.21 -2.46
C CYS A 166 -0.22 11.37 -3.44
N ALA A 167 -0.21 12.62 -2.96
CA ALA A 167 -0.28 13.81 -3.81
C ALA A 167 0.92 13.89 -4.78
N VAL A 168 2.13 13.64 -4.27
CA VAL A 168 3.35 13.58 -5.12
C VAL A 168 3.26 12.48 -6.16
N ALA A 169 2.72 11.31 -5.80
CA ALA A 169 2.53 10.22 -6.77
C ALA A 169 1.61 10.60 -7.93
N LYS A 170 0.55 11.37 -7.66
CA LYS A 170 -0.35 11.88 -8.70
C LYS A 170 0.36 12.85 -9.66
N GLU A 171 1.25 13.70 -9.15
CA GLU A 171 2.07 14.59 -9.97
C GLU A 171 3.02 13.78 -10.88
N ILE A 172 3.68 12.75 -10.33
CA ILE A 172 4.56 11.85 -11.10
C ILE A 172 3.75 11.11 -12.17
N ALA A 173 2.60 10.54 -11.83
CA ALA A 173 1.73 9.85 -12.78
C ALA A 173 1.23 10.78 -13.89
N SER A 174 0.89 12.03 -13.57
CA SER A 174 0.51 13.05 -14.56
C SER A 174 1.68 13.36 -15.52
N SER A 175 2.90 13.45 -14.99
CA SER A 175 4.09 13.71 -15.80
C SER A 175 4.42 12.52 -16.71
N LEU A 176 4.28 11.29 -16.20
CA LEU A 176 4.47 10.07 -17.01
C LEU A 176 3.44 10.01 -18.15
N LYS A 177 2.17 10.29 -17.87
CA LYS A 177 1.11 10.29 -18.88
C LYS A 177 1.33 11.32 -19.99
N LYS A 178 2.01 12.44 -19.71
CA LYS A 178 2.34 13.47 -20.70
C LYS A 178 3.56 13.08 -21.57
N ALA A 179 4.39 12.18 -21.07
CA ALA A 179 5.63 11.77 -21.74
C ALA A 179 5.45 10.59 -22.71
N GLY A 180 4.29 9.94 -22.72
CA GLY A 180 3.96 8.78 -23.57
C GLY A 180 3.23 7.71 -22.84
#